data_34b71755db6cf9e75d5947ecdd0439b9
#
_entry.id   34b71755db6cf9e75d5947ecdd0439b9
#
_cell.length_a   1.000
_cell.length_b   1.000
_cell.length_c   1.000
_cell.angle_alpha   90.00
_cell.angle_beta   90.00
_cell.angle_gamma   90.00
#
_symmetry.space_group_name_H-M   'P 1'
#
loop_
_entity.id
_entity.type
_entity.pdbx_description
1 polymer ?
#
loop_
_entity_poly.entity_id
_entity_poly.type
_entity_poly.pdbx_seq_one_letter_code
_entity_poly.pdbx_strand_id
1 'polypeptide(L)'
;MKALLAALTVALCAAIALALPGGSVAVLFCVACAVPAAIFLGRAVEVKQRGYLLKIFVGGLLVRAAIGSLIYAFHLQDFFGGDALTYDLFGNAMLESWRTGIPVSDLKEWVSGGVGWGMLYLVAGVYGVTGQNMLAVQFFNAVVGAATAPVIYLCAHHIFRNIRVAKVAAFAVAFYPSLVLWSSQGLKDGPIVFLLALAMLATLRLGERVSALHIGTLLLAMFAIFSLRFYVFYMVAAAVTGAFVIGMRPVASQSLVRQLAIVFTLGLGLTYMGVLRSAGSQVETFGTLKAIETSRRDLSQRANSGFGQDVDVSTATGALTAVPLGMTYLLFAPFPWQLASLRQLITLPEMVAWWGSFPLLVLGVWFTVSYRLRQALPILIFTSMLTLAYSIFQGNVGTAYRQRSQILVFYFIFVAVGAVLFKERREERALQLVRERQARIERARANEAAAVARYVRWKESREKELEDMAQDISERINF
;
A
#
# COMPACT_ATOMS: atom_id res chain seq x y z
N MET A 1 -26.30 -2.22 -0.16
CA MET A 1 -24.92 -1.67 -0.12
C MET A 1 -24.66 -0.56 -1.15
N LYS A 2 -25.05 -0.67 -2.46
CA LYS A 2 -24.87 0.45 -3.43
C LYS A 2 -25.73 1.66 -3.07
N ALA A 3 -27.00 1.46 -2.74
CA ALA A 3 -27.90 2.54 -2.33
C ALA A 3 -27.43 3.23 -1.04
N LEU A 4 -26.98 2.47 -0.05
CA LEU A 4 -26.44 3.03 1.20
C LEU A 4 -25.18 3.89 0.92
N LEU A 5 -24.26 3.41 0.09
CA LEU A 5 -23.05 4.16 -0.26
C LEU A 5 -23.40 5.45 -1.02
N ALA A 6 -24.36 5.39 -1.94
CA ALA A 6 -24.86 6.57 -2.65
C ALA A 6 -25.54 7.58 -1.68
N ALA A 7 -26.40 7.10 -0.77
CA ALA A 7 -27.04 7.94 0.23
C ALA A 7 -26.02 8.61 1.15
N LEU A 8 -25.02 7.88 1.64
CA LEU A 8 -23.94 8.43 2.46
C LEU A 8 -23.10 9.46 1.67
N THR A 9 -22.85 9.23 0.38
CA THR A 9 -22.14 10.18 -0.48
C THR A 9 -22.93 11.49 -0.58
N VAL A 10 -24.22 11.42 -0.89
CA VAL A 10 -25.08 12.61 -1.02
C VAL A 10 -25.18 13.35 0.32
N ALA A 11 -25.42 12.63 1.42
CA ALA A 11 -25.52 13.22 2.75
C ALA A 11 -24.22 13.93 3.17
N LEU A 12 -23.06 13.30 2.96
CA LEU A 12 -21.77 13.91 3.29
C LEU A 12 -21.48 15.13 2.41
N CYS A 13 -21.71 15.04 1.09
CA CYS A 13 -21.54 16.18 0.19
C CYS A 13 -22.45 17.36 0.56
N ALA A 14 -23.71 17.09 0.88
CA ALA A 14 -24.65 18.12 1.32
C ALA A 14 -24.23 18.76 2.66
N ALA A 15 -23.83 17.94 3.65
CA ALA A 15 -23.34 18.44 4.93
C ALA A 15 -22.11 19.35 4.76
N ILE A 16 -21.12 18.94 3.95
CA ILE A 16 -19.91 19.73 3.68
C ILE A 16 -20.25 21.03 2.95
N ALA A 17 -21.09 20.96 1.92
CA ALA A 17 -21.45 22.12 1.10
C ALA A 17 -22.21 23.17 1.90
N LEU A 18 -23.02 22.77 2.88
CA LEU A 18 -23.84 23.67 3.71
C LEU A 18 -23.13 24.16 4.98
N ALA A 19 -22.27 23.32 5.59
CA ALA A 19 -21.70 23.62 6.90
C ALA A 19 -20.31 24.26 6.85
N LEU A 20 -19.52 24.06 5.76
CA LEU A 20 -18.14 24.52 5.73
C LEU A 20 -17.93 25.71 4.77
N PRO A 21 -17.12 26.71 5.14
CA PRO A 21 -16.73 27.80 4.26
C PRO A 21 -16.05 27.25 2.98
N GLY A 22 -16.53 27.66 1.81
CA GLY A 22 -16.02 27.16 0.52
C GLY A 22 -16.34 25.67 0.24
N GLY A 23 -17.17 25.03 1.08
CA GLY A 23 -17.50 23.60 0.99
C GLY A 23 -18.16 23.20 -0.31
N SER A 24 -19.06 24.03 -0.86
CA SER A 24 -19.73 23.79 -2.15
C SER A 24 -18.74 23.72 -3.31
N VAL A 25 -17.79 24.65 -3.36
CA VAL A 25 -16.72 24.68 -4.39
C VAL A 25 -15.79 23.46 -4.24
N ALA A 26 -15.39 23.14 -2.99
CA ALA A 26 -14.56 21.99 -2.71
C ALA A 26 -15.23 20.65 -3.09
N VAL A 27 -16.53 20.50 -2.83
CA VAL A 27 -17.32 19.30 -3.22
C VAL A 27 -17.41 19.19 -4.74
N LEU A 28 -17.72 20.29 -5.44
CA LEU A 28 -17.78 20.27 -6.91
C LEU A 28 -16.43 19.90 -7.51
N PHE A 29 -15.35 20.46 -7.00
CA PHE A 29 -13.98 20.12 -7.42
C PHE A 29 -13.63 18.66 -7.12
N CYS A 30 -14.00 18.17 -5.94
CA CYS A 30 -13.84 16.75 -5.58
C CYS A 30 -14.54 15.84 -6.59
N VAL A 31 -15.80 16.14 -6.93
CA VAL A 31 -16.57 15.36 -7.92
C VAL A 31 -15.91 15.43 -9.30
N ALA A 32 -15.48 16.63 -9.72
CA ALA A 32 -14.77 16.82 -10.98
C ALA A 32 -13.47 16.00 -11.09
N CYS A 33 -12.77 15.76 -9.97
CA CYS A 33 -11.59 14.90 -9.92
C CYS A 33 -11.96 13.40 -9.77
N ALA A 34 -12.96 13.08 -8.96
CA ALA A 34 -13.31 11.71 -8.63
C ALA A 34 -13.99 10.96 -9.80
N VAL A 35 -14.82 11.65 -10.59
CA VAL A 35 -15.53 11.02 -11.72
C VAL A 35 -14.55 10.53 -12.81
N PRO A 36 -13.60 11.35 -13.33
CA PRO A 36 -12.60 10.85 -14.27
C PRO A 36 -11.74 9.72 -13.68
N ALA A 37 -11.35 9.82 -12.40
CA ALA A 37 -10.59 8.76 -11.73
C ALA A 37 -11.40 7.44 -11.68
N ALA A 38 -12.68 7.50 -11.32
CA ALA A 38 -13.57 6.33 -11.30
C ALA A 38 -13.75 5.70 -12.68
N ILE A 39 -13.91 6.53 -13.74
CA ILE A 39 -14.03 6.07 -15.13
C ILE A 39 -12.74 5.38 -15.56
N PHE A 40 -11.59 5.99 -15.31
CA PHE A 40 -10.28 5.43 -15.65
C PHE A 40 -10.05 4.08 -14.93
N LEU A 41 -10.29 4.03 -13.62
CA LEU A 41 -10.18 2.81 -12.83
C LEU A 41 -11.15 1.72 -13.30
N GLY A 42 -12.37 2.10 -13.66
CA GLY A 42 -13.36 1.18 -14.21
C GLY A 42 -12.95 0.58 -15.57
N ARG A 43 -12.19 1.34 -16.39
CA ARG A 43 -11.67 0.85 -17.69
C ARG A 43 -10.41 0.00 -17.54
N ALA A 44 -9.66 0.19 -16.46
CA ALA A 44 -8.39 -0.51 -16.22
C ALA A 44 -8.56 -1.98 -15.77
N VAL A 45 -9.79 -2.42 -15.46
CA VAL A 45 -10.09 -3.75 -14.90
C VAL A 45 -11.22 -4.46 -15.64
N GLU A 46 -11.24 -5.80 -15.50
CA GLU A 46 -12.33 -6.64 -16.01
C GLU A 46 -13.67 -6.25 -15.37
N VAL A 47 -14.75 -6.42 -16.14
CA VAL A 47 -16.13 -6.08 -15.74
C VAL A 47 -16.51 -6.69 -14.38
N LYS A 48 -16.09 -7.95 -14.12
CA LYS A 48 -16.35 -8.66 -12.86
C LYS A 48 -15.76 -7.99 -11.62
N GLN A 49 -14.65 -7.25 -11.77
CA GLN A 49 -13.95 -6.61 -10.65
C GLN A 49 -14.31 -5.12 -10.48
N ARG A 50 -14.90 -4.49 -11.50
CA ARG A 50 -15.26 -3.06 -11.48
C ARG A 50 -16.11 -2.69 -10.26
N GLY A 51 -17.12 -3.48 -9.96
CA GLY A 51 -18.03 -3.22 -8.84
C GLY A 51 -17.32 -3.21 -7.47
N TYR A 52 -16.32 -4.08 -7.28
CA TYR A 52 -15.50 -4.09 -6.06
C TYR A 52 -14.61 -2.85 -5.98
N LEU A 53 -13.86 -2.55 -7.05
CA LEU A 53 -12.90 -1.44 -7.05
C LEU A 53 -13.57 -0.08 -6.92
N LEU A 54 -14.71 0.13 -7.57
CA LEU A 54 -15.49 1.35 -7.40
C LEU A 54 -16.00 1.51 -5.96
N LYS A 55 -16.43 0.41 -5.30
CA LYS A 55 -16.85 0.49 -3.89
C LYS A 55 -15.68 0.84 -2.96
N ILE A 56 -14.49 0.24 -3.17
CA ILE A 56 -13.29 0.54 -2.40
C ILE A 56 -12.84 1.98 -2.64
N PHE A 57 -12.85 2.45 -3.88
CA PHE A 57 -12.51 3.83 -4.22
C PHE A 57 -13.47 4.82 -3.56
N VAL A 58 -14.78 4.67 -3.76
CA VAL A 58 -15.79 5.57 -3.20
C VAL A 58 -15.81 5.50 -1.66
N GLY A 59 -15.77 4.29 -1.08
CA GLY A 59 -15.71 4.13 0.38
C GLY A 59 -14.45 4.76 0.98
N GLY A 60 -13.29 4.53 0.35
CA GLY A 60 -12.03 5.16 0.74
C GLY A 60 -12.03 6.69 0.60
N LEU A 61 -12.68 7.21 -0.45
CA LEU A 61 -12.85 8.65 -0.66
C LEU A 61 -13.76 9.27 0.41
N LEU A 62 -14.89 8.65 0.71
CA LEU A 62 -15.82 9.15 1.73
C LEU A 62 -15.18 9.27 3.11
N VAL A 63 -14.43 8.23 3.53
CA VAL A 63 -13.72 8.28 4.81
C VAL A 63 -12.69 9.40 4.82
N ARG A 64 -11.94 9.59 3.73
CA ARG A 64 -10.95 10.67 3.62
C ARG A 64 -11.59 12.05 3.58
N ALA A 65 -12.68 12.21 2.84
CA ALA A 65 -13.43 13.47 2.79
C ALA A 65 -14.02 13.82 4.16
N ALA A 66 -14.58 12.86 4.87
CA ALA A 66 -15.10 13.07 6.23
C ALA A 66 -13.99 13.51 7.21
N ILE A 67 -12.85 12.78 7.23
CA ILE A 67 -11.71 13.13 8.10
C ILE A 67 -11.10 14.47 7.69
N GLY A 68 -10.91 14.73 6.39
CA GLY A 68 -10.42 16.02 5.91
C GLY A 68 -11.33 17.18 6.31
N SER A 69 -12.65 17.00 6.20
CA SER A 69 -13.64 18.00 6.63
C SER A 69 -13.58 18.25 8.14
N LEU A 70 -13.40 17.21 8.96
CA LEU A 70 -13.22 17.37 10.40
C LEU A 70 -11.93 18.13 10.74
N ILE A 71 -10.81 17.77 10.09
CA ILE A 71 -9.53 18.47 10.26
C ILE A 71 -9.67 19.95 9.88
N TYR A 72 -10.38 20.25 8.80
CA TYR A 72 -10.63 21.61 8.35
C TYR A 72 -11.53 22.37 9.31
N ALA A 73 -12.66 21.79 9.71
CA ALA A 73 -13.67 22.43 10.56
C ALA A 73 -13.13 22.77 11.98
N PHE A 74 -12.27 21.91 12.52
CA PHE A 74 -11.68 22.07 13.86
C PHE A 74 -10.26 22.66 13.85
N HIS A 75 -9.77 23.12 12.71
CA HIS A 75 -8.43 23.71 12.55
C HIS A 75 -7.29 22.81 13.08
N LEU A 76 -7.39 21.49 12.85
CA LEU A 76 -6.45 20.50 13.38
C LEU A 76 -5.17 20.34 12.54
N GLN A 77 -4.93 21.20 11.54
CA GLN A 77 -3.75 21.10 10.67
C GLN A 77 -2.44 21.19 11.47
N ASP A 78 -2.34 22.14 12.41
CA ASP A 78 -1.19 22.29 13.31
C ASP A 78 -1.02 21.09 14.23
N PHE A 79 -2.12 20.53 14.72
CA PHE A 79 -2.08 19.31 15.54
C PHE A 79 -1.43 18.15 14.79
N PHE A 80 -1.63 18.01 13.48
CA PHE A 80 -1.05 16.95 12.68
C PHE A 80 0.26 17.32 11.98
N GLY A 81 0.82 18.52 12.14
CA GLY A 81 2.18 18.85 11.71
C GLY A 81 2.39 20.11 10.88
N GLY A 82 1.38 20.99 10.73
CA GLY A 82 1.55 22.35 10.21
C GLY A 82 1.95 22.53 8.73
N ASP A 83 2.61 21.56 8.10
CA ASP A 83 3.08 21.66 6.70
C ASP A 83 1.95 22.05 5.71
N ALA A 84 0.70 21.65 6.00
CA ALA A 84 -0.44 21.98 5.15
C ALA A 84 -0.71 23.50 5.10
N LEU A 85 -0.49 24.20 6.20
CA LEU A 85 -0.61 25.67 6.29
C LEU A 85 0.51 26.35 5.49
N THR A 86 1.72 25.81 5.57
CA THR A 86 2.85 26.29 4.77
C THR A 86 2.57 26.15 3.27
N TYR A 87 2.02 25.01 2.82
CA TYR A 87 1.66 24.82 1.42
C TYR A 87 0.47 25.68 1.00
N ASP A 88 -0.48 25.96 1.87
CA ASP A 88 -1.58 26.90 1.62
C ASP A 88 -1.03 28.32 1.35
N LEU A 89 -0.20 28.83 2.26
CA LEU A 89 0.39 30.15 2.18
C LEU A 89 1.23 30.34 0.91
N PHE A 90 2.23 29.49 0.72
CA PHE A 90 3.13 29.59 -0.42
C PHE A 90 2.50 29.19 -1.76
N GLY A 91 1.53 28.28 -1.75
CA GLY A 91 0.75 27.96 -2.96
C GLY A 91 -0.12 29.12 -3.42
N ASN A 92 -0.73 29.86 -2.49
CA ASN A 92 -1.46 31.09 -2.81
C ASN A 92 -0.50 32.19 -3.30
N ALA A 93 0.63 32.39 -2.64
CA ALA A 93 1.65 33.34 -3.07
C ALA A 93 2.18 33.02 -4.49
N MET A 94 2.32 31.73 -4.83
CA MET A 94 2.69 31.29 -6.18
C MET A 94 1.61 31.68 -7.20
N LEU A 95 0.33 31.48 -6.90
CA LEU A 95 -0.77 31.86 -7.77
C LEU A 95 -0.82 33.38 -7.99
N GLU A 96 -0.66 34.16 -6.92
CA GLU A 96 -0.61 35.63 -7.02
C GLU A 96 0.58 36.09 -7.85
N SER A 97 1.75 35.48 -7.70
CA SER A 97 2.93 35.75 -8.54
C SER A 97 2.64 35.48 -10.02
N TRP A 98 1.89 34.43 -10.37
CA TRP A 98 1.49 34.17 -11.76
C TRP A 98 0.49 35.19 -12.30
N ARG A 99 -0.42 35.70 -11.46
CA ARG A 99 -1.43 36.69 -11.86
C ARG A 99 -0.87 38.07 -12.03
N THR A 100 0.04 38.45 -11.15
CA THR A 100 0.59 39.83 -11.11
C THR A 100 1.88 39.98 -11.92
N GLY A 101 2.57 38.88 -12.22
CA GLY A 101 3.92 38.90 -12.82
C GLY A 101 5.00 39.34 -11.85
N ILE A 102 4.69 39.56 -10.56
CA ILE A 102 5.64 40.01 -9.53
C ILE A 102 6.23 38.79 -8.84
N PRO A 103 7.55 38.54 -8.91
CA PRO A 103 8.19 37.44 -8.21
C PRO A 103 8.14 37.67 -6.69
N VAL A 104 7.74 36.63 -5.94
CA VAL A 104 7.83 36.64 -4.49
C VAL A 104 9.24 36.17 -4.07
N SER A 105 9.99 36.99 -3.35
CA SER A 105 11.40 36.73 -2.97
C SER A 105 11.56 35.41 -2.22
N ASP A 106 10.73 35.18 -1.22
CA ASP A 106 10.78 33.97 -0.35
C ASP A 106 10.44 32.70 -1.14
N LEU A 107 9.60 32.82 -2.16
CA LEU A 107 9.25 31.73 -3.07
C LEU A 107 10.44 31.30 -3.95
N LYS A 108 11.29 32.29 -4.35
CA LYS A 108 12.48 32.01 -5.16
C LYS A 108 13.50 31.17 -4.39
N GLU A 109 13.69 31.44 -3.12
CA GLU A 109 14.55 30.60 -2.26
C GLU A 109 14.01 29.18 -2.10
N TRP A 110 12.69 29.03 -1.87
CA TRP A 110 12.05 27.72 -1.75
C TRP A 110 12.16 26.91 -3.04
N VAL A 111 11.89 27.53 -4.18
CA VAL A 111 11.95 26.85 -5.50
C VAL A 111 13.39 26.59 -5.93
N SER A 112 14.33 27.52 -5.67
CA SER A 112 15.75 27.35 -6.01
C SER A 112 16.47 26.36 -5.11
N GLY A 113 16.01 26.17 -3.86
CA GLY A 113 16.48 25.13 -2.94
C GLY A 113 16.15 23.71 -3.38
N GLY A 114 15.33 23.57 -4.42
CA GLY A 114 15.05 22.27 -5.09
C GLY A 114 14.29 21.24 -4.27
N VAL A 115 13.76 21.62 -3.10
CA VAL A 115 13.15 20.67 -2.16
C VAL A 115 11.63 20.83 -2.12
N GLY A 116 10.91 19.93 -2.79
CA GLY A 116 9.46 19.80 -2.62
C GLY A 116 8.62 20.90 -3.28
N TRP A 117 9.16 21.60 -4.27
CA TRP A 117 8.47 22.68 -4.99
C TRP A 117 7.18 22.26 -5.69
N GLY A 118 7.06 21.00 -6.10
CA GLY A 118 5.88 20.47 -6.82
C GLY A 118 4.57 20.62 -6.04
N MET A 119 4.61 20.60 -4.70
CA MET A 119 3.40 20.82 -3.91
C MET A 119 2.86 22.24 -4.02
N LEU A 120 3.73 23.24 -4.13
CA LEU A 120 3.34 24.64 -4.31
C LEU A 120 2.61 24.85 -5.65
N TYR A 121 3.15 24.25 -6.73
CA TYR A 121 2.50 24.27 -8.05
C TYR A 121 1.15 23.54 -8.05
N LEU A 122 1.05 22.41 -7.33
CA LEU A 122 -0.20 21.68 -7.18
C LEU A 122 -1.26 22.55 -6.48
N VAL A 123 -0.90 23.15 -5.34
CA VAL A 123 -1.82 24.04 -4.60
C VAL A 123 -2.20 25.25 -5.41
N ALA A 124 -1.23 25.93 -6.05
CA ALA A 124 -1.50 27.06 -6.93
C ALA A 124 -2.44 26.68 -8.09
N GLY A 125 -2.25 25.50 -8.69
CA GLY A 125 -3.12 24.98 -9.75
C GLY A 125 -4.55 24.73 -9.27
N VAL A 126 -4.72 24.13 -8.09
CA VAL A 126 -6.05 23.95 -7.47
C VAL A 126 -6.69 25.31 -7.20
N TYR A 127 -5.96 26.25 -6.59
CA TYR A 127 -6.47 27.57 -6.29
C TYR A 127 -6.78 28.42 -7.54
N GLY A 128 -6.07 28.17 -8.65
CA GLY A 128 -6.40 28.78 -9.93
C GLY A 128 -7.81 28.45 -10.44
N VAL A 129 -8.34 27.29 -10.04
CA VAL A 129 -9.68 26.81 -10.41
C VAL A 129 -10.72 27.12 -9.34
N THR A 130 -10.36 26.99 -8.05
CA THR A 130 -11.31 27.04 -6.94
C THR A 130 -11.31 28.35 -6.16
N GLY A 131 -10.35 29.25 -6.44
CA GLY A 131 -9.95 30.29 -5.49
C GLY A 131 -9.15 29.69 -4.34
N GLN A 132 -8.65 30.52 -3.42
CA GLN A 132 -7.96 30.04 -2.22
C GLN A 132 -8.93 29.21 -1.37
N ASN A 133 -8.75 27.89 -1.42
CA ASN A 133 -9.63 26.93 -0.75
C ASN A 133 -8.83 25.69 -0.33
N MET A 134 -8.33 25.69 0.90
CA MET A 134 -7.56 24.57 1.47
C MET A 134 -8.36 23.26 1.46
N LEU A 135 -9.69 23.30 1.66
CA LEU A 135 -10.54 22.11 1.64
C LEU A 135 -10.55 21.45 0.25
N ALA A 136 -10.46 22.24 -0.85
CA ALA A 136 -10.35 21.72 -2.20
C ALA A 136 -9.02 20.95 -2.40
N VAL A 137 -7.90 21.44 -1.84
CA VAL A 137 -6.61 20.74 -1.86
C VAL A 137 -6.69 19.43 -1.05
N GLN A 138 -7.32 19.45 0.12
CA GLN A 138 -7.55 18.25 0.93
C GLN A 138 -8.39 17.22 0.17
N PHE A 139 -9.41 17.64 -0.55
CA PHE A 139 -10.25 16.74 -1.35
C PHE A 139 -9.55 16.21 -2.59
N PHE A 140 -8.70 17.00 -3.24
CA PHE A 140 -7.81 16.48 -4.27
C PHE A 140 -6.96 15.33 -3.73
N ASN A 141 -6.32 15.55 -2.59
CA ASN A 141 -5.51 14.53 -1.92
C ASN A 141 -6.35 13.30 -1.49
N ALA A 142 -7.58 13.51 -1.05
CA ALA A 142 -8.52 12.44 -0.73
C ALA A 142 -8.84 11.56 -1.95
N VAL A 143 -9.08 12.18 -3.13
CA VAL A 143 -9.31 11.46 -4.39
C VAL A 143 -8.08 10.64 -4.78
N VAL A 144 -6.91 11.25 -4.76
CA VAL A 144 -5.64 10.60 -5.12
C VAL A 144 -5.31 9.47 -4.14
N GLY A 145 -5.47 9.73 -2.83
CA GLY A 145 -5.28 8.72 -1.79
C GLY A 145 -6.26 7.54 -1.89
N ALA A 146 -7.52 7.81 -2.23
CA ALA A 146 -8.50 6.75 -2.47
C ALA A 146 -8.19 5.94 -3.73
N ALA A 147 -7.68 6.58 -4.79
CA ALA A 147 -7.28 5.93 -6.04
C ALA A 147 -6.06 5.00 -5.87
N THR A 148 -5.27 5.18 -4.82
CA THR A 148 -4.11 4.32 -4.52
C THR A 148 -4.52 2.86 -4.31
N ALA A 149 -5.63 2.61 -3.63
CA ALA A 149 -6.08 1.24 -3.32
C ALA A 149 -6.41 0.39 -4.56
N PRO A 150 -7.17 0.89 -5.56
CA PRO A 150 -7.33 0.20 -6.85
C PRO A 150 -6.02 -0.03 -7.60
N VAL A 151 -5.05 0.92 -7.54
CA VAL A 151 -3.74 0.73 -8.19
C VAL A 151 -2.96 -0.41 -7.51
N ILE A 152 -2.98 -0.48 -6.18
CA ILE A 152 -2.39 -1.59 -5.43
C ILE A 152 -3.08 -2.93 -5.72
N TYR A 153 -4.42 -2.92 -5.89
CA TYR A 153 -5.12 -4.11 -6.40
C TYR A 153 -4.51 -4.60 -7.71
N LEU A 154 -4.29 -3.69 -8.66
CA LEU A 154 -3.71 -4.03 -9.96
C LEU A 154 -2.27 -4.56 -9.83
N CYS A 155 -1.43 -3.96 -8.98
CA CYS A 155 -0.09 -4.46 -8.68
C CYS A 155 -0.10 -5.87 -8.11
N ALA A 156 -0.90 -6.10 -7.06
CA ALA A 156 -1.02 -7.39 -6.40
C ALA A 156 -1.58 -8.47 -7.34
N HIS A 157 -2.62 -8.13 -8.10
CA HIS A 157 -3.20 -9.04 -9.10
C HIS A 157 -2.21 -9.37 -10.23
N HIS A 158 -1.41 -8.40 -10.67
CA HIS A 158 -0.40 -8.59 -11.70
C HIS A 158 0.67 -9.60 -11.24
N ILE A 159 1.17 -9.46 -10.00
CA ILE A 159 2.25 -10.30 -9.47
C ILE A 159 1.75 -11.71 -9.13
N PHE A 160 0.64 -11.82 -8.40
CA PHE A 160 0.21 -13.08 -7.79
C PHE A 160 -0.89 -13.80 -8.58
N ARG A 161 -1.56 -13.12 -9.51
CA ARG A 161 -2.72 -13.64 -10.28
C ARG A 161 -3.83 -14.21 -9.37
N ASN A 162 -3.88 -13.75 -8.12
CA ASN A 162 -4.84 -14.16 -7.10
C ASN A 162 -5.74 -12.99 -6.71
N ILE A 163 -7.03 -13.13 -6.99
CA ILE A 163 -8.05 -12.09 -6.71
C ILE A 163 -8.23 -11.87 -5.20
N ARG A 164 -8.08 -12.91 -4.36
CA ARG A 164 -8.21 -12.79 -2.90
C ARG A 164 -7.08 -11.91 -2.35
N VAL A 165 -5.84 -12.17 -2.76
CA VAL A 165 -4.66 -11.34 -2.38
C VAL A 165 -4.87 -9.90 -2.80
N ALA A 166 -5.26 -9.65 -4.06
CA ALA A 166 -5.47 -8.30 -4.58
C ALA A 166 -6.58 -7.54 -3.82
N LYS A 167 -7.68 -8.21 -3.47
CA LYS A 167 -8.77 -7.61 -2.70
C LYS A 167 -8.34 -7.26 -1.27
N VAL A 168 -7.63 -8.15 -0.57
CA VAL A 168 -7.16 -7.90 0.80
C VAL A 168 -6.16 -6.74 0.82
N ALA A 169 -5.20 -6.70 -0.11
CA ALA A 169 -4.24 -5.61 -0.23
C ALA A 169 -4.92 -4.25 -0.47
N ALA A 170 -5.86 -4.19 -1.42
CA ALA A 170 -6.61 -2.98 -1.72
C ALA A 170 -7.46 -2.51 -0.54
N PHE A 171 -8.11 -3.43 0.17
CA PHE A 171 -8.89 -3.11 1.37
C PHE A 171 -8.01 -2.51 2.47
N ALA A 172 -6.87 -3.12 2.75
CA ALA A 172 -5.92 -2.60 3.72
C ALA A 172 -5.49 -1.16 3.36
N VAL A 173 -5.05 -0.92 2.12
CA VAL A 173 -4.63 0.41 1.66
C VAL A 173 -5.77 1.44 1.69
N ALA A 174 -7.00 1.03 1.38
CA ALA A 174 -8.15 1.94 1.37
C ALA A 174 -8.48 2.50 2.76
N PHE A 175 -8.36 1.66 3.81
CA PHE A 175 -8.90 1.95 5.14
C PHE A 175 -7.87 1.97 6.27
N TYR A 176 -6.58 1.79 5.96
CA TYR A 176 -5.54 1.85 6.97
C TYR A 176 -5.41 3.28 7.54
N PRO A 177 -5.52 3.47 8.87
CA PRO A 177 -5.73 4.79 9.47
C PRO A 177 -4.69 5.84 9.07
N SER A 178 -3.40 5.53 9.12
CA SER A 178 -2.37 6.51 8.73
C SER A 178 -2.40 6.86 7.25
N LEU A 179 -2.68 5.90 6.35
CA LEU A 179 -2.83 6.18 4.92
C LEU A 179 -4.05 7.07 4.65
N VAL A 180 -5.12 6.87 5.41
CA VAL A 180 -6.30 7.72 5.35
C VAL A 180 -5.98 9.11 5.87
N LEU A 181 -5.41 9.22 7.07
CA LEU A 181 -5.09 10.49 7.75
C LEU A 181 -4.20 11.40 6.89
N TRP A 182 -3.07 10.86 6.39
CA TRP A 182 -2.11 11.66 5.63
C TRP A 182 -2.61 12.06 4.25
N SER A 183 -3.53 11.32 3.65
CA SER A 183 -4.16 11.67 2.37
C SER A 183 -5.48 12.45 2.53
N SER A 184 -5.92 12.72 3.76
CA SER A 184 -7.08 13.60 4.05
C SER A 184 -6.68 15.05 4.29
N GLN A 185 -5.41 15.37 4.20
CA GLN A 185 -4.84 16.69 4.47
C GLN A 185 -4.21 17.29 3.20
N GLY A 186 -3.92 18.59 3.21
CA GLY A 186 -3.20 19.29 2.14
C GLY A 186 -1.69 19.00 2.12
N LEU A 187 -1.30 17.73 2.26
CA LEU A 187 0.08 17.27 2.38
C LEU A 187 0.55 16.55 1.12
N LYS A 188 1.85 16.58 0.86
CA LYS A 188 2.46 15.88 -0.30
C LYS A 188 2.46 14.34 -0.18
N ASP A 189 2.17 13.78 1.00
CA ASP A 189 2.26 12.35 1.26
C ASP A 189 1.23 11.54 0.47
N GLY A 190 -0.02 12.01 0.37
CA GLY A 190 -1.06 11.37 -0.45
C GLY A 190 -0.66 11.24 -1.92
N PRO A 191 -0.32 12.35 -2.60
CA PRO A 191 0.20 12.32 -3.98
C PRO A 191 1.42 11.43 -4.15
N ILE A 192 2.41 11.48 -3.26
CA ILE A 192 3.61 10.65 -3.35
C ILE A 192 3.27 9.17 -3.32
N VAL A 193 2.45 8.72 -2.36
CA VAL A 193 2.06 7.31 -2.23
C VAL A 193 1.30 6.81 -3.46
N PHE A 194 0.43 7.63 -4.03
CA PHE A 194 -0.27 7.31 -5.28
C PHE A 194 0.70 7.20 -6.46
N LEU A 195 1.58 8.17 -6.63
CA LEU A 195 2.56 8.19 -7.72
C LEU A 195 3.53 7.02 -7.64
N LEU A 196 3.94 6.62 -6.43
CA LEU A 196 4.74 5.42 -6.18
C LEU A 196 3.99 4.16 -6.65
N ALA A 197 2.74 4.01 -6.25
CA ALA A 197 1.92 2.87 -6.68
C ALA A 197 1.76 2.84 -8.21
N LEU A 198 1.54 4.01 -8.81
CA LEU A 198 1.39 4.15 -10.26
C LEU A 198 2.69 3.85 -11.02
N ALA A 199 3.85 4.34 -10.52
CA ALA A 199 5.15 4.06 -11.08
C ALA A 199 5.47 2.56 -11.03
N MET A 200 5.20 1.90 -9.90
CA MET A 200 5.40 0.45 -9.78
C MET A 200 4.47 -0.34 -10.71
N LEU A 201 3.19 0.05 -10.83
CA LEU A 201 2.25 -0.57 -11.77
C LEU A 201 2.73 -0.43 -13.22
N ALA A 202 3.16 0.77 -13.61
CA ALA A 202 3.68 1.03 -14.95
C ALA A 202 4.94 0.17 -15.23
N THR A 203 5.86 0.08 -14.26
CA THR A 203 7.06 -0.75 -14.36
C THR A 203 6.71 -2.24 -14.53
N LEU A 204 5.78 -2.75 -13.72
CA LEU A 204 5.30 -4.14 -13.83
C LEU A 204 4.70 -4.43 -15.22
N ARG A 205 3.88 -3.51 -15.73
CA ARG A 205 3.27 -3.61 -17.06
C ARG A 205 4.30 -3.56 -18.20
N LEU A 206 5.29 -2.67 -18.09
CA LEU A 206 6.40 -2.57 -19.04
C LEU A 206 7.26 -3.84 -19.08
N GLY A 207 7.40 -4.54 -17.97
CA GLY A 207 8.04 -5.85 -17.93
C GLY A 207 7.32 -6.91 -18.78
N GLU A 208 6.00 -6.79 -18.97
CA GLU A 208 5.23 -7.70 -19.83
C GLU A 208 5.17 -7.21 -21.28
N ARG A 209 4.85 -5.93 -21.50
CA ARG A 209 4.60 -5.37 -22.83
C ARG A 209 5.02 -3.90 -22.87
N VAL A 210 5.84 -3.55 -23.83
CA VAL A 210 6.19 -2.15 -24.10
C VAL A 210 4.97 -1.40 -24.64
N SER A 211 4.66 -0.27 -24.02
CA SER A 211 3.56 0.60 -24.42
C SER A 211 3.93 2.05 -24.14
N ALA A 212 3.69 2.93 -25.11
CA ALA A 212 3.91 4.36 -24.97
C ALA A 212 3.13 4.94 -23.78
N LEU A 213 1.90 4.44 -23.53
CA LEU A 213 1.10 4.84 -22.37
C LEU A 213 1.81 4.53 -21.05
N HIS A 214 2.38 3.33 -20.89
CA HIS A 214 3.06 2.95 -19.64
C HIS A 214 4.40 3.67 -19.49
N ILE A 215 5.13 3.93 -20.60
CA ILE A 215 6.35 4.75 -20.58
C ILE A 215 6.00 6.17 -20.15
N GLY A 216 5.01 6.81 -20.78
CA GLY A 216 4.56 8.15 -20.42
C GLY A 216 4.06 8.24 -18.98
N THR A 217 3.28 7.25 -18.52
CA THR A 217 2.82 7.17 -17.13
C THR A 217 3.99 7.09 -16.14
N LEU A 218 5.00 6.26 -16.43
CA LEU A 218 6.18 6.12 -15.58
C LEU A 218 7.01 7.40 -15.56
N LEU A 219 7.25 8.02 -16.73
CA LEU A 219 7.97 9.31 -16.83
C LEU A 219 7.28 10.41 -16.03
N LEU A 220 5.96 10.58 -16.21
CA LEU A 220 5.19 11.60 -15.50
C LEU A 220 5.17 11.32 -13.99
N ALA A 221 5.00 10.06 -13.58
CA ALA A 221 5.03 9.70 -12.17
C ALA A 221 6.41 9.96 -11.56
N MET A 222 7.49 9.60 -12.24
CA MET A 222 8.86 9.84 -11.77
C MET A 222 9.17 11.34 -11.67
N PHE A 223 8.79 12.14 -12.68
CA PHE A 223 8.96 13.60 -12.64
C PHE A 223 8.16 14.24 -11.50
N ALA A 224 6.92 13.83 -11.31
CA ALA A 224 6.09 14.33 -10.21
C ALA A 224 6.67 13.92 -8.83
N ILE A 225 7.19 12.69 -8.68
CA ILE A 225 7.90 12.26 -7.46
C ILE A 225 9.15 13.13 -7.25
N PHE A 226 9.93 13.40 -8.29
CA PHE A 226 11.11 14.27 -8.21
C PHE A 226 10.75 15.67 -7.70
N SER A 227 9.67 16.27 -8.22
CA SER A 227 9.22 17.60 -7.82
C SER A 227 8.69 17.66 -6.37
N LEU A 228 8.09 16.56 -5.87
CA LEU A 228 7.55 16.48 -4.52
C LEU A 228 8.60 16.02 -3.48
N ARG A 229 9.46 15.06 -3.83
CA ARG A 229 10.43 14.47 -2.91
C ARG A 229 11.58 13.80 -3.67
N PHE A 230 12.60 14.58 -4.01
CA PHE A 230 13.69 14.18 -4.90
C PHE A 230 14.41 12.89 -4.48
N TYR A 231 14.70 12.68 -3.20
CA TYR A 231 15.41 11.49 -2.76
C TYR A 231 14.61 10.19 -2.96
N VAL A 232 13.28 10.27 -2.87
CA VAL A 232 12.41 9.12 -3.19
C VAL A 232 12.45 8.80 -4.67
N PHE A 233 12.58 9.82 -5.53
CA PHE A 233 12.77 9.63 -6.96
C PHE A 233 14.00 8.77 -7.26
N TYR A 234 15.15 9.02 -6.60
CA TYR A 234 16.35 8.20 -6.80
C TYR A 234 16.14 6.74 -6.40
N MET A 235 15.39 6.48 -5.33
CA MET A 235 15.04 5.12 -4.91
C MET A 235 14.13 4.42 -5.94
N VAL A 236 13.16 5.15 -6.51
CA VAL A 236 12.32 4.64 -7.60
C VAL A 236 13.15 4.37 -8.86
N ALA A 237 14.01 5.32 -9.24
CA ALA A 237 14.87 5.18 -10.41
C ALA A 237 15.78 3.94 -10.29
N ALA A 238 16.40 3.75 -9.13
CA ALA A 238 17.22 2.56 -8.86
C ALA A 238 16.39 1.28 -8.88
N ALA A 239 15.19 1.28 -8.31
CA ALA A 239 14.31 0.10 -8.32
C ALA A 239 13.83 -0.26 -9.73
N VAL A 240 13.46 0.73 -10.53
CA VAL A 240 13.03 0.55 -11.93
C VAL A 240 14.20 0.03 -12.78
N THR A 241 15.35 0.69 -12.70
CA THR A 241 16.56 0.28 -13.44
C THR A 241 17.02 -1.10 -13.01
N GLY A 242 17.13 -1.37 -11.71
CA GLY A 242 17.50 -2.67 -11.16
C GLY A 242 16.55 -3.78 -11.60
N ALA A 243 15.24 -3.53 -11.60
CA ALA A 243 14.25 -4.50 -12.06
C ALA A 243 14.41 -4.84 -13.55
N PHE A 244 14.71 -3.86 -14.40
CA PHE A 244 14.95 -4.10 -15.82
C PHE A 244 16.32 -4.73 -16.09
N VAL A 245 17.38 -4.36 -15.37
CA VAL A 245 18.72 -4.93 -15.53
C VAL A 245 18.78 -6.38 -15.06
N ILE A 246 18.24 -6.67 -13.87
CA ILE A 246 18.18 -8.06 -13.33
C ILE A 246 17.22 -8.94 -14.15
N GLY A 247 16.19 -8.33 -14.72
CA GLY A 247 15.21 -8.97 -15.58
C GLY A 247 14.01 -9.55 -14.82
N MET A 248 12.84 -8.97 -15.08
CA MET A 248 11.56 -9.44 -14.53
C MET A 248 11.06 -10.74 -15.17
N ARG A 249 11.72 -11.21 -16.27
CA ARG A 249 11.42 -12.45 -16.98
C ARG A 249 12.70 -13.24 -17.27
N PRO A 250 12.60 -14.57 -17.46
CA PRO A 250 13.73 -15.37 -17.93
C PRO A 250 14.27 -14.83 -19.26
N VAL A 251 15.59 -14.78 -19.37
CA VAL A 251 16.31 -14.09 -20.44
C VAL A 251 16.16 -14.82 -21.77
N ALA A 252 15.42 -14.22 -22.72
CA ALA A 252 15.69 -14.39 -24.14
C ALA A 252 16.49 -13.16 -24.62
N SER A 253 17.40 -13.29 -25.57
CA SER A 253 18.25 -12.18 -26.04
C SER A 253 17.47 -10.94 -26.45
N GLN A 254 16.31 -11.08 -27.09
CA GLN A 254 15.39 -10.01 -27.44
C GLN A 254 14.78 -9.29 -26.21
N SER A 255 14.76 -9.91 -25.03
CA SER A 255 14.23 -9.28 -23.80
C SER A 255 15.24 -8.30 -23.22
N LEU A 256 16.54 -8.55 -23.32
CA LEU A 256 17.59 -7.67 -22.81
C LEU A 256 17.64 -6.35 -23.60
N VAL A 257 17.65 -6.42 -24.94
CA VAL A 257 17.65 -5.24 -25.81
C VAL A 257 16.42 -4.36 -25.52
N ARG A 258 15.25 -4.98 -25.38
CA ARG A 258 14.02 -4.26 -25.02
C ARG A 258 14.10 -3.58 -23.65
N GLN A 259 14.66 -4.26 -22.65
CA GLN A 259 14.82 -3.73 -21.30
C GLN A 259 15.78 -2.54 -21.28
N LEU A 260 16.91 -2.66 -21.96
CA LEU A 260 17.87 -1.56 -22.12
C LEU A 260 17.26 -0.38 -22.88
N ALA A 261 16.48 -0.64 -23.93
CA ALA A 261 15.76 0.41 -24.65
C ALA A 261 14.76 1.16 -23.77
N ILE A 262 14.05 0.48 -22.87
CA ILE A 262 13.16 1.13 -21.90
C ILE A 262 13.97 2.04 -20.96
N VAL A 263 15.03 1.52 -20.34
CA VAL A 263 15.88 2.30 -19.42
C VAL A 263 16.48 3.51 -20.12
N PHE A 264 16.97 3.33 -21.36
CA PHE A 264 17.50 4.44 -22.18
C PHE A 264 16.43 5.49 -22.49
N THR A 265 15.24 5.06 -22.92
CA THR A 265 14.12 5.98 -23.22
C THR A 265 13.69 6.77 -21.99
N LEU A 266 13.63 6.10 -20.82
CA LEU A 266 13.33 6.77 -19.53
C LEU A 266 14.43 7.77 -19.18
N GLY A 267 15.71 7.39 -19.33
CA GLY A 267 16.85 8.27 -19.09
C GLY A 267 16.81 9.53 -19.97
N LEU A 268 16.58 9.38 -21.27
CA LEU A 268 16.43 10.50 -22.20
C LEU A 268 15.24 11.40 -21.82
N GLY A 269 14.08 10.81 -21.53
CA GLY A 269 12.88 11.54 -21.13
C GLY A 269 13.11 12.39 -19.87
N LEU A 270 13.71 11.82 -18.82
CA LEU A 270 14.03 12.51 -17.58
C LEU A 270 15.09 13.60 -17.79
N THR A 271 16.07 13.37 -18.67
CA THR A 271 17.06 14.38 -19.07
C THR A 271 16.38 15.58 -19.73
N TYR A 272 15.51 15.31 -20.70
CA TYR A 272 14.73 16.36 -21.37
C TYR A 272 13.86 17.17 -20.40
N MET A 273 13.29 16.53 -19.39
CA MET A 273 12.55 17.16 -18.30
C MET A 273 13.43 17.94 -17.29
N GLY A 274 14.74 18.01 -17.50
CA GLY A 274 15.67 18.78 -16.67
C GLY A 274 16.10 18.11 -15.36
N VAL A 275 15.72 16.86 -15.13
CA VAL A 275 16.04 16.12 -13.88
C VAL A 275 17.56 16.00 -13.70
N LEU A 276 18.32 15.67 -14.74
CA LEU A 276 19.77 15.52 -14.64
C LEU A 276 20.50 16.85 -14.31
N ARG A 277 19.97 18.00 -14.75
CA ARG A 277 20.55 19.31 -14.41
C ARG A 277 20.51 19.58 -12.90
N SER A 278 19.43 19.17 -12.23
CA SER A 278 19.26 19.34 -10.79
C SER A 278 19.92 18.22 -9.98
N ALA A 279 20.17 17.05 -10.59
CA ALA A 279 20.71 15.88 -9.92
C ALA A 279 22.14 16.13 -9.38
N GLY A 280 22.99 16.81 -10.17
CA GLY A 280 24.36 17.11 -9.75
C GLY A 280 24.40 17.88 -8.44
N SER A 281 23.73 19.04 -8.39
CA SER A 281 23.68 19.88 -7.19
C SER A 281 23.01 19.21 -6.00
N GLN A 282 21.98 18.39 -6.23
CA GLN A 282 21.33 17.64 -5.15
C GLN A 282 22.23 16.55 -4.55
N VAL A 283 22.98 15.83 -5.39
CA VAL A 283 23.94 14.83 -4.92
C VAL A 283 25.11 15.49 -4.17
N GLU A 284 25.61 16.61 -4.64
CA GLU A 284 26.65 17.38 -3.93
C GLU A 284 26.17 17.86 -2.55
N THR A 285 24.95 18.38 -2.48
CA THR A 285 24.39 18.97 -1.25
C THR A 285 23.91 17.90 -0.25
N PHE A 286 23.25 16.84 -0.73
CA PHE A 286 22.54 15.87 0.13
C PHE A 286 23.08 14.44 0.04
N GLY A 287 23.99 14.15 -0.90
CA GLY A 287 24.48 12.79 -1.17
C GLY A 287 25.61 12.34 -0.23
N THR A 288 26.06 13.15 0.70
CA THR A 288 27.13 12.79 1.63
C THR A 288 26.56 12.30 2.97
N LEU A 289 27.23 11.32 3.59
CA LEU A 289 26.84 10.83 4.93
C LEU A 289 26.87 11.96 5.98
N LYS A 290 27.75 12.94 5.81
CA LYS A 290 27.82 14.11 6.69
C LYS A 290 26.57 15.00 6.60
N ALA A 291 26.03 15.20 5.41
CA ALA A 291 24.77 15.92 5.20
C ALA A 291 23.58 15.14 5.79
N ILE A 292 23.58 13.81 5.64
CA ILE A 292 22.60 12.92 6.26
C ILE A 292 22.66 13.01 7.79
N GLU A 293 23.86 13.00 8.37
CA GLU A 293 24.05 13.17 9.82
C GLU A 293 23.49 14.49 10.31
N THR A 294 23.81 15.59 9.64
CA THR A 294 23.29 16.93 10.02
C THR A 294 21.77 16.94 10.01
N SER A 295 21.15 16.45 8.93
CA SER A 295 19.69 16.38 8.80
C SER A 295 19.04 15.47 9.85
N ARG A 296 19.65 14.29 10.12
CA ARG A 296 19.19 13.36 11.15
C ARG A 296 19.27 13.96 12.55
N ARG A 297 20.38 14.65 12.86
CA ARG A 297 20.60 15.32 14.14
C ARG A 297 19.57 16.44 14.36
N ASP A 298 19.29 17.24 13.34
CA ASP A 298 18.23 18.25 13.39
C ASP A 298 16.87 17.63 13.69
N LEU A 299 16.52 16.52 13.03
CA LEU A 299 15.27 15.79 13.28
C LEU A 299 15.20 15.20 14.69
N SER A 300 16.32 14.72 15.24
CA SER A 300 16.35 14.08 16.56
C SER A 300 16.37 15.09 17.71
N GLN A 301 17.00 16.24 17.53
CA GLN A 301 17.17 17.25 18.59
C GLN A 301 16.02 18.25 18.68
N ARG A 302 15.40 18.61 17.53
CA ARG A 302 14.31 19.62 17.50
C ARG A 302 12.94 19.06 17.82
N ALA A 303 12.81 17.75 17.98
CA ALA A 303 11.51 17.11 18.19
C ALA A 303 11.41 16.42 19.55
N ASN A 304 10.25 16.55 20.20
CA ASN A 304 9.94 15.87 21.46
C ASN A 304 9.97 14.32 21.36
N SER A 305 9.95 13.77 20.15
CA SER A 305 10.00 12.32 19.87
C SER A 305 11.27 11.90 19.13
N GLY A 306 12.38 12.61 19.39
CA GLY A 306 13.69 12.26 18.84
C GLY A 306 14.23 10.95 19.41
N PHE A 307 14.96 10.19 18.58
CA PHE A 307 15.63 8.94 18.99
C PHE A 307 17.03 8.83 18.39
N GLY A 308 17.90 8.06 19.07
CA GLY A 308 19.26 7.78 18.60
C GLY A 308 20.10 9.04 18.46
N GLN A 309 20.04 9.96 19.43
CA GLN A 309 20.79 11.22 19.41
C GLN A 309 22.32 11.02 19.46
N ASP A 310 22.77 9.92 20.09
CA ASP A 310 24.18 9.56 20.24
C ASP A 310 24.75 8.77 19.05
N VAL A 311 23.92 8.48 18.03
CA VAL A 311 24.33 7.68 16.87
C VAL A 311 24.87 8.60 15.78
N ASP A 312 26.16 8.45 15.46
CA ASP A 312 26.84 9.18 14.38
C ASP A 312 26.75 8.35 13.06
N VAL A 313 26.07 8.88 12.06
CA VAL A 313 25.96 8.27 10.72
C VAL A 313 26.86 8.96 9.68
N SER A 314 27.78 9.83 10.09
CA SER A 314 28.73 10.52 9.19
C SER A 314 29.72 9.57 8.52
N THR A 315 29.90 8.37 9.07
CA THR A 315 30.79 7.32 8.55
C THR A 315 30.00 6.11 8.06
N ALA A 316 30.55 5.33 7.13
CA ALA A 316 29.91 4.12 6.64
C ALA A 316 29.64 3.08 7.76
N THR A 317 30.60 2.92 8.69
CA THR A 317 30.42 2.02 9.84
C THR A 317 29.32 2.52 10.77
N GLY A 318 29.32 3.82 11.09
CA GLY A 318 28.27 4.43 11.91
C GLY A 318 26.87 4.32 11.28
N ALA A 319 26.78 4.56 9.96
CA ALA A 319 25.51 4.37 9.24
C ALA A 319 25.02 2.92 9.30
N LEU A 320 25.90 1.92 9.14
CA LEU A 320 25.52 0.51 9.24
C LEU A 320 25.09 0.12 10.67
N THR A 321 25.76 0.60 11.70
CA THR A 321 25.40 0.36 13.10
C THR A 321 24.09 1.03 13.50
N ALA A 322 23.70 2.11 12.82
CA ALA A 322 22.41 2.79 13.01
C ALA A 322 21.21 2.01 12.47
N VAL A 323 21.41 1.14 11.45
CA VAL A 323 20.32 0.43 10.75
C VAL A 323 19.41 -0.38 11.67
N PRO A 324 19.88 -1.22 12.61
CA PRO A 324 19.00 -2.00 13.47
C PRO A 324 18.08 -1.13 14.34
N LEU A 325 18.64 -0.10 14.93
CA LEU A 325 17.89 0.87 15.75
C LEU A 325 16.86 1.62 14.88
N GLY A 326 17.31 2.23 13.79
CA GLY A 326 16.44 2.98 12.89
C GLY A 326 15.35 2.14 12.27
N MET A 327 15.63 0.89 11.89
CA MET A 327 14.64 -0.05 11.36
C MET A 327 13.58 -0.40 12.43
N THR A 328 14.00 -0.61 13.67
CA THR A 328 13.10 -0.88 14.79
C THR A 328 12.14 0.30 15.01
N TYR A 329 12.65 1.53 15.04
CA TYR A 329 11.80 2.72 15.17
C TYR A 329 10.95 2.96 13.93
N LEU A 330 11.48 2.80 12.73
CA LEU A 330 10.73 2.98 11.50
C LEU A 330 9.55 2.02 11.39
N LEU A 331 9.76 0.74 11.73
CA LEU A 331 8.72 -0.29 11.53
C LEU A 331 7.78 -0.43 12.73
N PHE A 332 8.25 -0.21 13.97
CA PHE A 332 7.48 -0.57 15.16
C PHE A 332 7.10 0.61 16.06
N ALA A 333 7.72 1.80 15.92
CA ALA A 333 7.33 2.96 16.74
C ALA A 333 6.05 3.64 16.17
N PRO A 334 5.27 4.34 17.04
CA PRO A 334 5.53 4.60 18.44
C PRO A 334 5.28 3.41 19.35
N PHE A 335 6.10 3.27 20.37
CA PHE A 335 5.96 2.22 21.39
C PHE A 335 5.06 2.67 22.54
N PRO A 336 4.25 1.78 23.17
CA PRO A 336 3.34 2.15 24.27
C PRO A 336 4.04 2.76 25.48
N TRP A 337 5.30 2.40 25.70
CA TRP A 337 6.12 2.89 26.84
C TRP A 337 6.94 4.15 26.53
N GLN A 338 6.84 4.70 25.32
CA GLN A 338 7.59 5.90 24.87
C GLN A 338 6.66 6.98 24.29
N LEU A 339 5.42 7.05 24.78
CA LEU A 339 4.46 8.02 24.29
C LEU A 339 4.80 9.41 24.82
N ALA A 340 5.19 10.32 23.94
CA ALA A 340 5.54 11.70 24.28
C ALA A 340 4.39 12.69 24.02
N SER A 341 3.30 12.26 23.34
CA SER A 341 2.21 13.16 22.96
C SER A 341 0.90 12.44 22.72
N LEU A 342 -0.24 13.19 22.81
CA LEU A 342 -1.57 12.70 22.46
C LEU A 342 -1.64 12.20 20.99
N ARG A 343 -0.87 12.83 20.09
CA ARG A 343 -0.76 12.38 18.69
C ARG A 343 -0.28 10.92 18.59
N GLN A 344 0.71 10.55 19.39
CA GLN A 344 1.22 9.17 19.41
C GLN A 344 0.23 8.21 20.06
N LEU A 345 -0.50 8.63 21.09
CA LEU A 345 -1.52 7.80 21.74
C LEU A 345 -2.63 7.40 20.75
N ILE A 346 -3.10 8.33 19.92
CA ILE A 346 -4.14 8.09 18.91
C ILE A 346 -3.68 7.02 17.88
N THR A 347 -2.38 6.87 17.66
CA THR A 347 -1.86 5.88 16.69
C THR A 347 -1.74 4.46 17.25
N LEU A 348 -1.85 4.26 18.56
CA LEU A 348 -1.66 2.94 19.19
C LEU A 348 -2.58 1.84 18.65
N PRO A 349 -3.90 2.05 18.46
CA PRO A 349 -4.77 0.99 17.92
C PRO A 349 -4.31 0.51 16.54
N GLU A 350 -3.84 1.44 15.69
CA GLU A 350 -3.24 1.11 14.40
C GLU A 350 -1.96 0.30 14.57
N MET A 351 -1.11 0.69 15.53
CA MET A 351 0.16 0.00 15.77
C MET A 351 -0.05 -1.44 16.27
N VAL A 352 -1.03 -1.68 17.11
CA VAL A 352 -1.38 -3.05 17.55
C VAL A 352 -1.79 -3.91 16.35
N ALA A 353 -2.63 -3.37 15.46
CA ALA A 353 -3.01 -4.07 14.23
C ALA A 353 -1.81 -4.33 13.31
N TRP A 354 -0.89 -3.36 13.21
CA TRP A 354 0.34 -3.50 12.43
C TRP A 354 1.26 -4.57 13.01
N TRP A 355 1.54 -4.55 14.31
CA TRP A 355 2.37 -5.57 14.96
C TRP A 355 1.77 -6.97 14.80
N GLY A 356 0.44 -7.10 14.96
CA GLY A 356 -0.26 -8.36 14.70
C GLY A 356 -0.20 -8.84 13.26
N SER A 357 -0.07 -7.94 12.29
CA SER A 357 0.08 -8.27 10.87
C SER A 357 1.52 -8.59 10.44
N PHE A 358 2.51 -8.29 11.27
CA PHE A 358 3.93 -8.46 10.92
C PHE A 358 4.34 -9.91 10.62
N PRO A 359 3.86 -10.95 11.35
CA PRO A 359 4.12 -12.34 10.98
C PRO A 359 3.58 -12.70 9.58
N LEU A 360 2.44 -12.09 9.18
CA LEU A 360 1.88 -12.27 7.84
C LEU A 360 2.74 -11.59 6.79
N LEU A 361 3.31 -10.41 7.10
CA LEU A 361 4.28 -9.73 6.24
C LEU A 361 5.49 -10.63 5.98
N VAL A 362 6.10 -11.19 7.04
CA VAL A 362 7.26 -12.07 6.92
C VAL A 362 6.94 -13.30 6.07
N LEU A 363 5.80 -13.95 6.32
CA LEU A 363 5.34 -15.10 5.53
C LEU A 363 5.12 -14.73 4.05
N GLY A 364 4.51 -13.57 3.80
CA GLY A 364 4.23 -13.09 2.44
C GLY A 364 5.49 -12.69 1.68
N VAL A 365 6.45 -12.03 2.34
CA VAL A 365 7.77 -11.72 1.75
C VAL A 365 8.53 -13.01 1.43
N TRP A 366 8.59 -13.94 2.39
CA TRP A 366 9.23 -15.24 2.17
C TRP A 366 8.64 -15.97 0.95
N PHE A 367 7.31 -16.08 0.88
CA PHE A 367 6.63 -16.69 -0.27
C PHE A 367 6.96 -15.96 -1.57
N THR A 368 6.95 -14.63 -1.55
CA THR A 368 7.21 -13.80 -2.73
C THR A 368 8.64 -14.01 -3.23
N VAL A 369 9.62 -14.01 -2.35
CA VAL A 369 11.03 -14.23 -2.69
C VAL A 369 11.23 -15.65 -3.23
N SER A 370 10.60 -16.66 -2.63
CA SER A 370 10.76 -18.06 -3.05
C SER A 370 10.09 -18.38 -4.39
N TYR A 371 8.91 -17.77 -4.66
CA TYR A 371 8.08 -18.22 -5.79
C TYR A 371 7.75 -17.12 -6.81
N ARG A 372 7.90 -15.82 -6.48
CA ARG A 372 7.49 -14.68 -7.31
C ARG A 372 8.53 -13.58 -7.38
N LEU A 373 9.78 -13.87 -7.06
CA LEU A 373 10.87 -12.89 -6.95
C LEU A 373 10.93 -11.96 -8.17
N ARG A 374 11.03 -12.51 -9.37
CA ARG A 374 11.19 -11.72 -10.61
C ARG A 374 9.99 -10.80 -10.88
N GLN A 375 8.77 -11.29 -10.63
CA GLN A 375 7.56 -10.51 -10.84
C GLN A 375 7.40 -9.37 -9.82
N ALA A 376 7.90 -9.54 -8.59
CA ALA A 376 7.81 -8.55 -7.53
C ALA A 376 9.08 -7.66 -7.42
N LEU A 377 10.07 -7.89 -8.26
CA LEU A 377 11.41 -7.30 -8.16
C LEU A 377 11.41 -5.77 -7.98
N PRO A 378 10.68 -4.96 -8.79
CA PRO A 378 10.68 -3.51 -8.62
C PRO A 378 10.15 -3.07 -7.25
N ILE A 379 9.11 -3.72 -6.74
CA ILE A 379 8.54 -3.42 -5.42
C ILE A 379 9.50 -3.86 -4.31
N LEU A 380 10.12 -5.03 -4.41
CA LEU A 380 11.07 -5.52 -3.42
C LEU A 380 12.31 -4.64 -3.35
N ILE A 381 12.91 -4.27 -4.49
CA ILE A 381 14.07 -3.36 -4.51
C ILE A 381 13.70 -2.02 -3.89
N PHE A 382 12.59 -1.41 -4.34
CA PHE A 382 12.14 -0.12 -3.83
C PHE A 382 11.90 -0.14 -2.31
N THR A 383 11.10 -1.10 -1.83
CA THR A 383 10.77 -1.16 -0.40
C THR A 383 11.98 -1.46 0.47
N SER A 384 12.89 -2.33 0.03
CA SER A 384 14.13 -2.62 0.75
C SER A 384 15.05 -1.41 0.81
N MET A 385 15.29 -0.74 -0.32
CA MET A 385 16.13 0.45 -0.38
C MET A 385 15.56 1.59 0.46
N LEU A 386 14.25 1.87 0.34
CA LEU A 386 13.63 2.95 1.10
C LEU A 386 13.57 2.64 2.60
N THR A 387 13.36 1.38 2.99
CA THR A 387 13.40 0.96 4.40
C THR A 387 14.81 1.16 4.98
N LEU A 388 15.85 0.75 4.25
CA LEU A 388 17.25 0.96 4.69
C LEU A 388 17.60 2.46 4.75
N ALA A 389 17.24 3.23 3.73
CA ALA A 389 17.49 4.67 3.70
C ALA A 389 16.82 5.37 4.88
N TYR A 390 15.55 5.10 5.15
CA TYR A 390 14.85 5.69 6.28
C TYR A 390 15.36 5.19 7.64
N SER A 391 15.87 3.98 7.73
CA SER A 391 16.50 3.47 8.96
C SER A 391 17.77 4.24 9.33
N ILE A 392 18.48 4.76 8.34
CA ILE A 392 19.68 5.58 8.56
C ILE A 392 19.30 7.06 8.78
N PHE A 393 18.40 7.58 7.96
CA PHE A 393 18.08 9.00 7.88
C PHE A 393 17.16 9.50 9.01
N GLN A 394 16.23 8.65 9.52
CA GLN A 394 15.23 9.10 10.48
C GLN A 394 15.79 9.19 11.89
N GLY A 395 15.56 10.34 12.54
CA GLY A 395 15.86 10.59 13.95
C GLY A 395 14.64 10.94 14.80
N ASN A 396 13.43 10.95 14.20
CA ASN A 396 12.19 11.38 14.85
C ASN A 396 11.05 10.39 14.57
N VAL A 397 10.38 9.94 15.64
CA VAL A 397 9.27 8.96 15.56
C VAL A 397 8.10 9.49 14.74
N GLY A 398 7.73 10.76 14.90
CA GLY A 398 6.60 11.35 14.16
C GLY A 398 6.85 11.38 12.66
N THR A 399 8.06 11.80 12.24
CA THR A 399 8.45 11.81 10.83
C THR A 399 8.59 10.40 10.28
N ALA A 400 9.19 9.47 11.03
CA ALA A 400 9.31 8.07 10.65
C ALA A 400 7.93 7.42 10.44
N TYR A 401 6.98 7.64 11.36
CA TYR A 401 5.60 7.16 11.28
C TYR A 401 4.88 7.69 10.03
N ARG A 402 5.02 8.99 9.72
CA ARG A 402 4.42 9.60 8.52
C ARG A 402 5.05 9.06 7.24
N GLN A 403 6.37 8.99 7.15
CA GLN A 403 7.09 8.55 5.95
C GLN A 403 6.99 7.05 5.71
N ARG A 404 6.73 6.25 6.75
CA ARG A 404 6.44 4.83 6.64
C ARG A 404 5.27 4.53 5.69
N SER A 405 4.31 5.44 5.51
CA SER A 405 3.19 5.31 4.57
C SER A 405 3.62 4.94 3.15
N GLN A 406 4.80 5.41 2.70
CA GLN A 406 5.36 5.13 1.37
C GLN A 406 5.83 3.68 1.21
N ILE A 407 6.11 3.01 2.31
CA ILE A 407 6.54 1.60 2.36
C ILE A 407 5.33 0.71 2.63
N LEU A 408 4.47 1.11 3.58
CA LEU A 408 3.30 0.35 4.02
C LEU A 408 2.36 0.01 2.88
N VAL A 409 2.16 0.92 1.93
CA VAL A 409 1.28 0.69 0.77
C VAL A 409 1.66 -0.56 -0.01
N PHE A 410 2.95 -0.89 -0.08
CA PHE A 410 3.46 -2.11 -0.73
C PHE A 410 3.54 -3.28 0.23
N TYR A 411 3.87 -3.04 1.50
CA TYR A 411 3.90 -4.10 2.52
C TYR A 411 2.55 -4.77 2.67
N PHE A 412 1.44 -4.03 2.50
CA PHE A 412 0.11 -4.62 2.50
C PHE A 412 -0.14 -5.62 1.36
N ILE A 413 0.61 -5.57 0.27
CA ILE A 413 0.58 -6.63 -0.75
C ILE A 413 1.11 -7.94 -0.13
N PHE A 414 2.24 -7.88 0.55
CA PHE A 414 2.85 -9.06 1.17
C PHE A 414 2.07 -9.55 2.40
N VAL A 415 1.54 -8.64 3.22
CA VAL A 415 0.60 -8.99 4.31
C VAL A 415 -0.61 -9.74 3.76
N ALA A 416 -1.17 -9.28 2.64
CA ALA A 416 -2.30 -9.94 1.99
C ALA A 416 -1.94 -11.35 1.47
N VAL A 417 -0.74 -11.53 0.93
CA VAL A 417 -0.23 -12.86 0.55
C VAL A 417 -0.17 -13.78 1.76
N GLY A 418 0.47 -13.33 2.84
CA GLY A 418 0.57 -14.12 4.08
C GLY A 418 -0.80 -14.47 4.67
N ALA A 419 -1.73 -13.52 4.69
CA ALA A 419 -3.09 -13.74 5.19
C ALA A 419 -3.86 -14.78 4.37
N VAL A 420 -3.76 -14.70 3.04
CA VAL A 420 -4.42 -15.66 2.14
C VAL A 420 -3.81 -17.05 2.30
N LEU A 421 -2.48 -17.18 2.34
CA LEU A 421 -1.78 -18.45 2.56
C LEU A 421 -2.15 -19.06 3.92
N PHE A 422 -2.20 -18.25 4.98
CA PHE A 422 -2.59 -18.73 6.32
C PHE A 422 -4.03 -19.25 6.31
N LYS A 423 -4.94 -18.54 5.65
CA LYS A 423 -6.34 -18.95 5.51
C LYS A 423 -6.48 -20.24 4.71
N GLU A 424 -5.82 -20.33 3.54
CA GLU A 424 -5.87 -21.51 2.67
C GLU A 424 -5.34 -22.77 3.38
N ARG A 425 -4.21 -22.67 4.07
CA ARG A 425 -3.70 -23.77 4.91
C ARG A 425 -4.68 -24.21 6.01
N ARG A 426 -5.39 -23.25 6.61
CA ARG A 426 -6.41 -23.56 7.63
C ARG A 426 -7.62 -24.26 7.01
N GLU A 427 -8.08 -23.81 5.83
CA GLU A 427 -9.18 -24.44 5.08
C GLU A 427 -8.80 -25.86 4.64
N GLU A 428 -7.59 -26.07 4.13
CA GLU A 428 -7.09 -27.41 3.76
C GLU A 428 -7.04 -28.37 4.94
N ARG A 429 -6.51 -27.93 6.09
CA ARG A 429 -6.51 -28.76 7.32
C ARG A 429 -7.92 -29.11 7.77
N ALA A 430 -8.85 -28.16 7.73
CA ALA A 430 -10.24 -28.41 8.08
C ALA A 430 -10.88 -29.45 7.15
N LEU A 431 -10.64 -29.34 5.85
CA LEU A 431 -11.13 -30.32 4.87
C LEU A 431 -10.50 -31.71 5.07
N GLN A 432 -9.22 -31.79 5.40
CA GLN A 432 -8.56 -33.06 5.73
C GLN A 432 -9.21 -33.74 6.96
N LEU A 433 -9.46 -32.99 8.03
CA LEU A 433 -10.13 -33.49 9.21
C LEU A 433 -11.54 -34.01 8.92
N VAL A 434 -12.29 -33.29 8.07
CA VAL A 434 -13.64 -33.73 7.65
C VAL A 434 -13.55 -35.05 6.86
N ARG A 435 -12.62 -35.15 5.89
CA ARG A 435 -12.39 -36.36 5.10
C ARG A 435 -11.99 -37.56 5.98
N GLU A 436 -11.08 -37.36 6.93
CA GLU A 436 -10.66 -38.38 7.89
C GLU A 436 -11.83 -38.85 8.76
N ARG A 437 -12.67 -37.89 9.22
CA ARG A 437 -13.88 -38.26 10.01
C ARG A 437 -14.88 -39.04 9.17
N GLN A 438 -15.13 -38.67 7.92
CA GLN A 438 -16.00 -39.44 7.02
C GLN A 438 -15.46 -40.84 6.75
N ALA A 439 -14.16 -40.96 6.46
CA ALA A 439 -13.53 -42.28 6.27
C ALA A 439 -13.60 -43.18 7.53
N ARG A 440 -13.49 -42.61 8.74
CA ARG A 440 -13.70 -43.36 9.99
C ARG A 440 -15.14 -43.86 10.12
N ILE A 441 -16.11 -43.02 9.83
CA ILE A 441 -17.54 -43.39 9.87
C ILE A 441 -17.85 -44.48 8.87
N GLU A 442 -17.34 -44.40 7.64
CA GLU A 442 -17.52 -45.44 6.60
C GLU A 442 -16.89 -46.77 7.01
N ARG A 443 -15.68 -46.72 7.54
CA ARG A 443 -15.02 -47.94 8.10
C ARG A 443 -15.79 -48.56 9.25
N ALA A 444 -16.34 -47.76 10.16
CA ALA A 444 -17.16 -48.24 11.27
C ALA A 444 -18.45 -48.92 10.74
N ARG A 445 -19.14 -48.30 9.78
CA ARG A 445 -20.33 -48.87 9.12
C ARG A 445 -20.00 -50.17 8.36
N ALA A 446 -18.87 -50.20 7.64
CA ALA A 446 -18.44 -51.42 6.95
C ALA A 446 -18.10 -52.56 7.96
N ASN A 447 -17.47 -52.27 9.06
CA ASN A 447 -17.18 -53.25 10.10
C ASN A 447 -18.46 -53.77 10.77
N GLU A 448 -19.42 -52.89 11.03
CA GLU A 448 -20.74 -53.23 11.57
C GLU A 448 -21.50 -54.14 10.61
N ALA A 449 -21.59 -53.78 9.31
CA ALA A 449 -22.20 -54.61 8.29
C ALA A 449 -21.53 -55.96 8.14
N ALA A 450 -20.18 -56.02 8.22
CA ALA A 450 -19.43 -57.28 8.19
C ALA A 450 -19.67 -58.12 9.45
N ALA A 451 -19.89 -57.53 10.61
CA ALA A 451 -20.23 -58.21 11.84
C ALA A 451 -21.64 -58.80 11.76
N VAL A 452 -22.61 -58.04 11.26
CA VAL A 452 -24.00 -58.52 11.02
C VAL A 452 -24.01 -59.67 10.02
N ALA A 453 -23.28 -59.54 8.92
CA ALA A 453 -23.17 -60.60 7.92
C ALA A 453 -22.52 -61.89 8.45
N ARG A 454 -21.56 -61.76 9.39
CA ARG A 454 -20.97 -62.92 10.10
C ARG A 454 -21.98 -63.57 11.03
N TYR A 455 -22.75 -62.77 11.76
CA TYR A 455 -23.78 -63.28 12.65
C TYR A 455 -24.90 -64.03 11.91
N VAL A 456 -25.37 -63.49 10.80
CA VAL A 456 -26.39 -64.13 9.93
C VAL A 456 -25.88 -65.49 9.42
N ARG A 457 -24.68 -65.54 8.88
CA ARG A 457 -24.07 -66.83 8.42
C ARG A 457 -23.89 -67.84 9.52
N TRP A 458 -23.49 -67.40 10.71
CA TRP A 458 -23.39 -68.30 11.88
C TRP A 458 -24.76 -68.86 12.29
N LYS A 459 -25.81 -68.02 12.27
CA LYS A 459 -27.18 -68.41 12.58
C LYS A 459 -27.70 -69.45 11.56
N GLU A 460 -27.55 -69.19 10.28
CA GLU A 460 -27.91 -70.14 9.21
C GLU A 460 -27.17 -71.49 9.32
N SER A 461 -25.90 -71.48 9.60
CA SER A 461 -25.12 -72.70 9.83
C SER A 461 -25.63 -73.47 11.04
N ARG A 462 -26.00 -72.75 12.12
CA ARG A 462 -26.52 -73.39 13.33
C ARG A 462 -27.93 -73.99 13.15
N GLU A 463 -28.79 -73.30 12.42
CA GLU A 463 -30.13 -73.80 12.03
C GLU A 463 -30.01 -75.08 11.22
N LYS A 464 -29.11 -75.11 10.25
CA LYS A 464 -28.84 -76.28 9.43
C LYS A 464 -28.29 -77.46 10.26
N GLU A 465 -27.34 -77.25 11.19
CA GLU A 465 -26.87 -78.29 12.11
C GLU A 465 -27.98 -78.86 12.99
N LEU A 466 -28.92 -78.03 13.41
CA LEU A 466 -30.10 -78.49 14.19
C LEU A 466 -31.09 -79.27 13.35
N GLU A 467 -31.33 -78.89 12.09
CA GLU A 467 -32.16 -79.64 11.15
C GLU A 467 -31.55 -81.00 10.83
N ASP A 468 -30.24 -81.05 10.55
CA ASP A 468 -29.51 -82.30 10.29
C ASP A 468 -29.57 -83.23 11.48
N MET A 469 -29.40 -82.70 12.69
CA MET A 469 -29.54 -83.50 13.94
C MET A 469 -30.99 -84.00 14.16
N ALA A 470 -31.99 -83.18 13.88
CA ALA A 470 -33.42 -83.54 13.98
C ALA A 470 -33.76 -84.66 13.01
N GLN A 471 -33.22 -84.61 11.79
CA GLN A 471 -33.37 -85.61 10.81
C GLN A 471 -32.69 -86.96 11.21
N ASP A 472 -31.47 -86.92 11.69
CA ASP A 472 -30.75 -88.11 12.23
C ASP A 472 -31.50 -88.74 13.41
N ILE A 473 -32.08 -88.01 14.34
CA ILE A 473 -32.92 -88.49 15.42
C ILE A 473 -34.22 -89.13 14.88
N SER A 474 -34.86 -88.48 13.89
CA SER A 474 -36.09 -89.03 13.26
C SER A 474 -35.81 -90.34 12.58
N GLU A 475 -34.73 -90.52 11.90
CA GLU A 475 -34.30 -91.72 11.21
C GLU A 475 -34.00 -92.86 12.26
N ARG A 476 -33.45 -92.52 13.44
CA ARG A 476 -33.18 -93.47 14.51
C ARG A 476 -34.43 -93.92 15.28
N ILE A 477 -35.51 -93.18 15.30
CA ILE A 477 -36.75 -93.47 15.96
C ILE A 477 -37.65 -94.36 15.07
N ASN A 478 -37.50 -94.35 13.76
CA ASN A 478 -38.25 -95.14 12.79
C ASN A 478 -37.66 -96.51 12.44
N PHE A 479 -36.58 -96.93 13.19
CA PHE A 479 -36.06 -98.28 13.24
C PHE A 479 -36.41 -98.91 14.58
#